data_cc99c66428da55f2e036c7379a65ef48
#
_entry.id   cc99c66428da55f2e036c7379a65ef48
#
_cell.length_a   1.000
_cell.length_b   1.000
_cell.length_c   1.000
_cell.angle_alpha   90.00
_cell.angle_beta   90.00
_cell.angle_gamma   90.00
#
_symmetry.space_group_name_H-M   'P 1'
#
loop_
_entity.id
_entity.type
_entity.pdbx_description
1 polymer ?
#
loop_
_entity_poly.entity_id
_entity_poly.type
_entity_poly.pdbx_seq_one_letter_code
_entity_poly.pdbx_strand_id
1 'polypeptide(L)'
;MISTTNTGSTIPTLATDRLVLRPLANGDVPGFVEIWSDPEFTRHIGGRGDPDAVWHAMAGNIGCWPLTGVGPWAVVERPTGMLVGRAGLWTEPGWPGIEAVWFIRRDRWGRGYAQEAGTAAIDWVFGERPHLTEVVSVILPANIASIRVAERLGMTRTRLQHLHGEEHAVYTVSRAAWLATRASAARPTTR
;
A
#
# COMPACT_ATOMS: atom_id res chain seq x y z
N MET A 1 -12.99 35.44 -6.82
CA MET A 1 -13.66 34.52 -5.89
C MET A 1 -13.34 33.10 -6.34
N ILE A 2 -12.43 32.42 -5.66
CA ILE A 2 -12.08 31.02 -5.95
C ILE A 2 -13.10 30.18 -5.16
N SER A 3 -14.05 29.58 -5.91
CA SER A 3 -15.00 28.63 -5.34
C SER A 3 -14.27 27.31 -5.10
N THR A 4 -13.76 27.10 -3.91
CA THR A 4 -13.26 25.80 -3.44
C THR A 4 -14.45 24.95 -3.03
N THR A 5 -15.07 24.25 -3.95
CA THR A 5 -15.90 23.10 -3.62
C THR A 5 -14.96 21.98 -3.18
N ASN A 6 -14.53 22.03 -1.93
CA ASN A 6 -13.95 20.88 -1.27
C ASN A 6 -15.09 19.88 -1.01
N THR A 7 -15.42 19.05 -1.98
CA THR A 7 -16.18 17.83 -1.73
C THR A 7 -15.25 16.92 -0.98
N GLY A 8 -15.30 16.97 0.35
CA GLY A 8 -14.55 16.13 1.25
C GLY A 8 -14.86 14.66 0.95
N SER A 9 -14.11 14.09 0.02
CA SER A 9 -14.15 12.65 -0.24
C SER A 9 -13.69 11.96 1.03
N THR A 10 -14.62 11.31 1.70
CA THR A 10 -14.32 10.52 2.90
C THR A 10 -13.40 9.38 2.48
N ILE A 11 -12.23 9.25 3.12
CA ILE A 11 -11.33 8.11 2.88
C ILE A 11 -12.12 6.83 3.19
N PRO A 12 -12.29 5.91 2.23
CA PRO A 12 -13.09 4.72 2.45
C PRO A 12 -12.43 3.76 3.44
N THR A 13 -13.22 2.95 4.10
CA THR A 13 -12.76 1.79 4.84
C THR A 13 -12.99 0.55 3.99
N LEU A 14 -11.94 -0.27 3.80
CA LEU A 14 -12.03 -1.51 3.05
C LEU A 14 -11.99 -2.68 4.03
N ALA A 15 -12.82 -3.68 3.82
CA ALA A 15 -12.85 -4.91 4.61
C ALA A 15 -12.49 -6.10 3.73
N THR A 16 -11.63 -6.97 4.24
CA THR A 16 -11.28 -8.25 3.64
C THR A 16 -11.67 -9.39 4.60
N ASP A 17 -11.31 -10.61 4.29
CA ASP A 17 -11.62 -11.75 5.18
C ASP A 17 -10.97 -11.57 6.57
N ARG A 18 -9.73 -11.09 6.62
CA ARG A 18 -8.93 -11.04 7.86
C ARG A 18 -8.54 -9.64 8.30
N LEU A 19 -8.70 -8.64 7.42
CA LEU A 19 -8.19 -7.29 7.65
C LEU A 19 -9.28 -6.23 7.49
N VAL A 20 -9.09 -5.11 8.18
CA VAL A 20 -9.76 -3.83 7.93
C VAL A 20 -8.68 -2.82 7.55
N LEU A 21 -8.85 -2.19 6.39
CA LEU A 21 -8.03 -1.07 5.94
C LEU A 21 -8.85 0.19 6.21
N ARG A 22 -8.49 0.95 7.24
CA ARG A 22 -9.18 2.17 7.64
C ARG A 22 -8.29 3.40 7.52
N PRO A 23 -8.86 4.62 7.49
CA PRO A 23 -8.05 5.83 7.53
C PRO A 23 -7.03 5.80 8.68
N LEU A 24 -5.82 6.31 8.39
CA LEU A 24 -4.79 6.56 9.39
C LEU A 24 -5.26 7.64 10.37
N ALA A 25 -4.96 7.49 11.64
CA ALA A 25 -5.32 8.42 12.69
C ALA A 25 -4.13 8.68 13.64
N ASN A 26 -4.15 9.82 14.32
CA ASN A 26 -3.09 10.17 15.28
C ASN A 26 -2.89 9.10 16.37
N GLY A 27 -3.96 8.39 16.75
CA GLY A 27 -3.89 7.28 17.70
C GLY A 27 -3.08 6.06 17.22
N ASP A 28 -2.73 5.99 15.93
CA ASP A 28 -1.92 4.92 15.37
C ASP A 28 -0.40 5.15 15.56
N VAL A 29 0.02 6.39 15.86
CA VAL A 29 1.44 6.76 15.99
C VAL A 29 2.21 5.84 16.93
N PRO A 30 1.73 5.54 18.16
CA PRO A 30 2.46 4.63 19.06
C PRO A 30 2.68 3.24 18.46
N GLY A 31 1.68 2.69 17.78
CA GLY A 31 1.79 1.40 17.11
C GLY A 31 2.79 1.41 15.95
N PHE A 32 2.84 2.50 15.18
CA PHE A 32 3.86 2.64 14.14
C PHE A 32 5.27 2.87 14.70
N VAL A 33 5.41 3.59 15.82
CA VAL A 33 6.70 3.71 16.51
C VAL A 33 7.22 2.32 16.91
N GLU A 34 6.36 1.48 17.48
CA GLU A 34 6.71 0.08 17.81
C GLU A 34 7.17 -0.69 16.57
N ILE A 35 6.41 -0.64 15.48
CA ILE A 35 6.72 -1.33 14.22
C ILE A 35 8.06 -0.84 13.63
N TRP A 36 8.30 0.47 13.60
CA TRP A 36 9.51 1.07 13.02
C TRP A 36 10.74 0.98 13.93
N SER A 37 10.57 0.58 15.18
CA SER A 37 11.67 0.27 16.08
C SER A 37 12.32 -1.10 15.78
N ASP A 38 11.67 -1.96 14.98
CA ASP A 38 12.26 -3.23 14.54
C ASP A 38 13.27 -2.99 13.38
N PRO A 39 14.58 -3.24 13.60
CA PRO A 39 15.60 -3.00 12.59
C PRO A 39 15.46 -3.90 11.36
N GLU A 40 14.87 -5.07 11.49
CA GLU A 40 14.60 -5.94 10.34
C GLU A 40 13.48 -5.39 9.46
N PHE A 41 12.46 -4.80 10.08
CA PHE A 41 11.40 -4.10 9.36
C PHE A 41 11.94 -2.89 8.60
N THR A 42 12.80 -2.07 9.22
CA THR A 42 13.31 -0.83 8.62
C THR A 42 14.47 -1.03 7.64
N ARG A 43 15.00 -2.23 7.51
CA ARG A 43 16.18 -2.55 6.69
C ARG A 43 16.13 -1.99 5.27
N HIS A 44 14.97 -1.97 4.62
CA HIS A 44 14.78 -1.59 3.22
C HIS A 44 13.92 -0.35 3.01
N ILE A 45 13.43 0.26 4.08
CA ILE A 45 12.54 1.42 3.98
C ILE A 45 13.13 2.67 4.61
N GLY A 46 14.28 2.51 5.23
CA GLY A 46 14.90 3.58 6.03
C GLY A 46 14.08 3.91 7.28
N GLY A 47 14.58 4.87 8.04
CA GLY A 47 13.92 5.34 9.25
C GLY A 47 14.35 4.56 10.49
N ARG A 48 13.98 5.13 11.62
CA ARG A 48 14.14 4.54 12.97
C ARG A 48 12.83 4.81 13.68
N GLY A 49 12.50 4.03 14.71
CA GLY A 49 11.31 4.23 15.52
C GLY A 49 11.30 5.53 16.35
N ASP A 50 11.90 6.59 15.80
CA ASP A 50 11.82 7.93 16.36
C ASP A 50 10.38 8.46 16.22
N PRO A 51 9.71 8.82 17.33
CA PRO A 51 8.32 9.25 17.30
C PRO A 51 8.03 10.44 16.39
N ASP A 52 8.94 11.42 16.32
CA ASP A 52 8.78 12.59 15.47
C ASP A 52 8.87 12.22 13.99
N ALA A 53 9.84 11.41 13.61
CA ALA A 53 9.98 10.93 12.23
C ALA A 53 8.78 10.08 11.81
N VAL A 54 8.29 9.21 12.68
CA VAL A 54 7.07 8.40 12.44
C VAL A 54 5.85 9.29 12.27
N TRP A 55 5.68 10.31 13.14
CA TRP A 55 4.58 11.26 13.03
C TRP A 55 4.61 12.02 11.70
N HIS A 56 5.76 12.54 11.28
CA HIS A 56 5.92 13.23 10.00
C HIS A 56 5.61 12.32 8.80
N ALA A 57 6.09 11.07 8.83
CA ALA A 57 5.77 10.11 7.79
C ALA A 57 4.26 9.81 7.73
N MET A 58 3.59 9.68 8.89
CA MET A 58 2.15 9.50 8.95
C MET A 58 1.39 10.73 8.45
N ALA A 59 1.81 11.93 8.82
CA ALA A 59 1.22 13.17 8.32
C ALA A 59 1.30 13.26 6.78
N GLY A 60 2.44 12.89 6.19
CA GLY A 60 2.60 12.76 4.74
C GLY A 60 1.65 11.73 4.13
N ASN A 61 1.51 10.57 4.75
CA ASN A 61 0.59 9.52 4.29
C ASN A 61 -0.89 9.98 4.32
N ILE A 62 -1.28 10.66 5.38
CA ILE A 62 -2.64 11.24 5.50
C ILE A 62 -2.82 12.34 4.46
N GLY A 63 -1.81 13.22 4.29
CA GLY A 63 -1.83 14.30 3.31
C GLY A 63 -1.90 13.84 1.86
N CYS A 64 -1.44 12.64 1.56
CA CYS A 64 -1.52 12.07 0.21
C CYS A 64 -2.97 12.01 -0.30
N TRP A 65 -3.93 11.65 0.56
CA TRP A 65 -5.34 11.53 0.20
C TRP A 65 -5.95 12.83 -0.37
N PRO A 66 -5.95 13.96 0.34
CA PRO A 66 -6.52 15.20 -0.17
C PRO A 66 -5.72 15.78 -1.34
N LEU A 67 -4.43 15.48 -1.48
CA LEU A 67 -3.58 16.00 -2.54
C LEU A 67 -3.74 15.23 -3.85
N THR A 68 -3.92 13.90 -3.80
CA THR A 68 -3.86 13.03 -4.97
C THR A 68 -5.11 12.19 -5.18
N GLY A 69 -5.99 12.11 -4.17
CA GLY A 69 -7.17 11.25 -4.16
C GLY A 69 -6.85 9.76 -3.98
N VAL A 70 -5.61 9.43 -3.59
CA VAL A 70 -5.18 8.09 -3.16
C VAL A 70 -4.27 8.23 -1.96
N GLY A 71 -4.10 7.15 -1.19
CA GLY A 71 -3.19 7.13 -0.05
C GLY A 71 -3.18 5.75 0.63
N PRO A 72 -2.33 5.56 1.62
CA PRO A 72 -2.33 4.33 2.41
C PRO A 72 -3.37 4.38 3.53
N TRP A 73 -3.78 3.19 3.94
CA TRP A 73 -4.62 2.92 5.10
C TRP A 73 -3.82 2.31 6.24
N ALA A 74 -4.28 2.47 7.46
CA ALA A 74 -3.93 1.60 8.56
C ALA A 74 -4.51 0.21 8.33
N VAL A 75 -3.70 -0.83 8.48
CA VAL A 75 -4.13 -2.23 8.36
C VAL A 75 -4.34 -2.78 9.76
N VAL A 76 -5.56 -3.21 10.03
CA VAL A 76 -5.99 -3.75 11.33
C VAL A 76 -6.42 -5.20 11.16
N GLU A 77 -5.88 -6.09 11.99
CA GLU A 77 -6.26 -7.50 12.04
C GLU A 77 -7.66 -7.63 12.68
N ARG A 78 -8.64 -8.18 11.96
CA ARG A 78 -10.05 -8.22 12.41
C ARG A 78 -10.26 -8.97 13.72
N PRO A 79 -9.71 -10.17 13.93
CA PRO A 79 -9.99 -10.94 15.15
C PRO A 79 -9.48 -10.27 16.42
N THR A 80 -8.41 -9.49 16.34
CA THR A 80 -7.73 -8.91 17.51
C THR A 80 -7.92 -7.42 17.66
N GLY A 81 -8.33 -6.72 16.58
CA GLY A 81 -8.33 -5.25 16.53
C GLY A 81 -6.93 -4.63 16.50
N MET A 82 -5.88 -5.44 16.35
CA MET A 82 -4.49 -4.99 16.39
C MET A 82 -4.11 -4.25 15.11
N LEU A 83 -3.44 -3.10 15.24
CA LEU A 83 -2.73 -2.46 14.14
C LEU A 83 -1.55 -3.35 13.72
N VAL A 84 -1.58 -3.84 12.48
CA VAL A 84 -0.55 -4.73 11.95
C VAL A 84 0.32 -4.09 10.89
N GLY A 85 0.02 -2.84 10.50
CA GLY A 85 0.83 -2.13 9.53
C GLY A 85 0.05 -1.08 8.76
N ARG A 86 0.56 -0.75 7.57
CA ARG A 86 -0.13 0.08 6.59
C ARG A 86 -0.03 -0.53 5.21
N ALA A 87 -1.04 -0.33 4.38
CA ALA A 87 -1.01 -0.68 2.97
C ALA A 87 -1.93 0.25 2.19
N GLY A 88 -1.73 0.36 0.91
CA GLY A 88 -2.56 1.20 0.07
C GLY A 88 -1.85 1.72 -1.15
N LEU A 89 -2.05 2.99 -1.44
CA LEU A 89 -1.58 3.61 -2.64
C LEU A 89 -0.72 4.83 -2.32
N TRP A 90 0.23 5.11 -3.20
CA TRP A 90 1.10 6.27 -3.11
C TRP A 90 1.31 6.88 -4.49
N THR A 91 1.43 8.18 -4.56
CA THR A 91 1.94 8.90 -5.72
C THR A 91 2.40 10.29 -5.31
N GLU A 92 3.40 10.79 -6.01
CA GLU A 92 3.94 12.14 -5.83
C GLU A 92 4.49 12.67 -7.17
N PRO A 93 4.80 13.96 -7.29
CA PRO A 93 5.42 14.51 -8.51
C PRO A 93 6.72 13.78 -8.85
N GLY A 94 6.83 13.28 -10.09
CA GLY A 94 7.99 12.51 -10.57
C GLY A 94 7.97 11.02 -10.23
N TRP A 95 6.96 10.54 -9.50
CA TRP A 95 6.79 9.11 -9.25
C TRP A 95 6.37 8.35 -10.52
N PRO A 96 6.75 7.08 -10.69
CA PRO A 96 6.49 6.32 -11.92
C PRO A 96 5.02 6.04 -12.22
N GLY A 97 4.12 6.30 -11.27
CA GLY A 97 2.68 6.06 -11.40
C GLY A 97 1.99 6.01 -10.04
N ILE A 98 0.77 5.46 -10.00
CA ILE A 98 0.12 5.12 -8.73
C ILE A 98 0.74 3.82 -8.24
N GLU A 99 1.41 3.89 -7.10
CA GLU A 99 2.12 2.78 -6.50
C GLU A 99 1.25 2.06 -5.47
N ALA A 100 1.21 0.73 -5.52
CA ALA A 100 0.74 -0.11 -4.42
C ALA A 100 1.87 -0.31 -3.41
N VAL A 101 1.61 0.08 -2.15
CA VAL A 101 2.56 0.00 -1.04
C VAL A 101 2.02 -0.89 0.08
N TRP A 102 2.91 -1.58 0.78
CA TRP A 102 2.58 -2.44 1.92
C TRP A 102 3.71 -2.49 2.94
N PHE A 103 3.35 -2.35 4.21
CA PHE A 103 4.22 -2.44 5.37
C PHE A 103 3.49 -3.21 6.46
N ILE A 104 3.94 -4.43 6.75
CA ILE A 104 3.33 -5.29 7.77
C ILE A 104 4.37 -5.58 8.86
N ARG A 105 3.97 -5.49 10.12
CA ARG A 105 4.82 -5.79 11.27
C ARG A 105 5.41 -7.20 11.18
N ARG A 106 6.62 -7.37 11.69
CA ARG A 106 7.42 -8.57 11.48
C ARG A 106 6.75 -9.84 12.00
N ASP A 107 6.12 -9.79 13.18
CA ASP A 107 5.45 -10.93 13.79
C ASP A 107 4.17 -11.38 13.05
N ARG A 108 3.81 -10.68 11.98
CA ARG A 108 2.72 -10.99 11.05
C ARG A 108 3.20 -11.35 9.64
N TRP A 109 4.52 -11.41 9.42
CA TRP A 109 5.07 -11.86 8.13
C TRP A 109 4.71 -13.32 7.84
N GLY A 110 4.73 -13.70 6.56
CA GLY A 110 4.42 -15.05 6.12
C GLY A 110 2.92 -15.42 6.16
N ARG A 111 2.06 -14.56 6.71
CA ARG A 111 0.61 -14.80 6.81
C ARG A 111 -0.20 -14.34 5.59
N GLY A 112 0.45 -13.74 4.59
CA GLY A 112 -0.22 -13.24 3.38
C GLY A 112 -0.93 -11.88 3.55
N TYR A 113 -0.77 -11.18 4.66
CA TYR A 113 -1.45 -9.91 4.93
C TYR A 113 -1.08 -8.80 3.95
N ALA A 114 0.20 -8.70 3.56
CA ALA A 114 0.63 -7.72 2.56
C ALA A 114 -0.06 -7.95 1.21
N GLN A 115 -0.18 -9.21 0.78
CA GLN A 115 -0.88 -9.56 -0.44
C GLN A 115 -2.37 -9.26 -0.34
N GLU A 116 -3.04 -9.63 0.77
CA GLU A 116 -4.47 -9.40 0.99
C GLU A 116 -4.80 -7.90 0.99
N ALA A 117 -4.02 -7.11 1.72
CA ALA A 117 -4.20 -5.66 1.78
C ALA A 117 -3.87 -4.98 0.43
N GLY A 118 -2.80 -5.41 -0.24
CA GLY A 118 -2.44 -4.93 -1.59
C GLY A 118 -3.53 -5.25 -2.61
N THR A 119 -4.12 -6.45 -2.55
CA THR A 119 -5.25 -6.83 -3.40
C THR A 119 -6.43 -5.88 -3.21
N ALA A 120 -6.83 -5.63 -1.95
CA ALA A 120 -7.95 -4.74 -1.66
C ALA A 120 -7.69 -3.30 -2.16
N ALA A 121 -6.46 -2.79 -2.02
CA ALA A 121 -6.09 -1.47 -2.48
C ALA A 121 -6.11 -1.36 -4.02
N ILE A 122 -5.60 -2.38 -4.73
CA ILE A 122 -5.59 -2.40 -6.20
C ILE A 122 -7.02 -2.59 -6.75
N ASP A 123 -7.82 -3.46 -6.14
CA ASP A 123 -9.25 -3.62 -6.50
C ASP A 123 -9.98 -2.28 -6.36
N TRP A 124 -9.76 -1.59 -5.23
CA TRP A 124 -10.38 -0.30 -4.98
C TRP A 124 -9.98 0.76 -6.04
N VAL A 125 -8.68 0.95 -6.29
CA VAL A 125 -8.26 2.01 -7.23
C VAL A 125 -8.69 1.73 -8.65
N PHE A 126 -8.69 0.50 -9.10
CA PHE A 126 -9.21 0.15 -10.40
C PHE A 126 -10.73 0.30 -10.49
N GLY A 127 -11.46 0.16 -9.39
CA GLY A 127 -12.89 0.49 -9.30
C GLY A 127 -13.14 1.99 -9.42
N GLU A 128 -12.46 2.79 -8.60
CA GLU A 128 -12.66 4.24 -8.52
C GLU A 128 -12.09 5.00 -9.73
N ARG A 129 -11.08 4.47 -10.39
CA ARG A 129 -10.38 5.12 -11.51
C ARG A 129 -10.43 4.28 -12.78
N PRO A 130 -11.56 4.23 -13.49
CA PRO A 130 -11.74 3.38 -14.69
C PRO A 130 -10.74 3.67 -15.82
N HIS A 131 -10.16 4.87 -15.87
CA HIS A 131 -9.15 5.24 -16.87
C HIS A 131 -7.70 4.89 -16.45
N LEU A 132 -7.48 4.46 -15.21
CA LEU A 132 -6.16 4.02 -14.78
C LEU A 132 -5.80 2.71 -15.49
N THR A 133 -4.71 2.71 -16.24
CA THR A 133 -4.30 1.57 -17.08
C THR A 133 -3.42 0.57 -16.35
N GLU A 134 -2.70 1.02 -15.32
CA GLU A 134 -1.75 0.19 -14.56
C GLU A 134 -1.54 0.70 -13.13
N VAL A 135 -1.07 -0.18 -12.26
CA VAL A 135 -0.56 0.12 -10.92
C VAL A 135 0.87 -0.38 -10.85
N VAL A 136 1.75 0.41 -10.25
CA VAL A 136 3.17 0.07 -10.08
C VAL A 136 3.47 -0.31 -8.62
N SER A 137 4.66 -0.86 -8.37
CA SER A 137 5.30 -0.93 -7.05
C SER A 137 6.79 -0.72 -7.23
N VAL A 138 7.37 0.15 -6.42
CA VAL A 138 8.77 0.58 -6.49
C VAL A 138 9.52 -0.10 -5.36
N ILE A 139 10.43 -1.01 -5.70
CA ILE A 139 11.03 -1.93 -4.74
C ILE A 139 12.54 -1.93 -4.89
N LEU A 140 13.27 -1.77 -3.78
CA LEU A 140 14.72 -1.99 -3.78
C LEU A 140 15.03 -3.43 -4.21
N PRO A 141 15.97 -3.68 -5.14
CA PRO A 141 16.30 -5.03 -5.61
C PRO A 141 16.67 -6.01 -4.50
N ALA A 142 17.22 -5.52 -3.40
CA ALA A 142 17.56 -6.33 -2.23
C ALA A 142 16.35 -6.74 -1.38
N ASN A 143 15.17 -6.11 -1.56
CA ASN A 143 13.96 -6.41 -0.79
C ASN A 143 13.18 -7.59 -1.40
N ILE A 144 13.75 -8.78 -1.28
CA ILE A 144 13.16 -10.01 -1.83
C ILE A 144 11.77 -10.30 -1.27
N ALA A 145 11.50 -9.90 -0.02
CA ALA A 145 10.19 -10.11 0.59
C ALA A 145 9.09 -9.31 -0.14
N SER A 146 9.32 -8.02 -0.41
CA SER A 146 8.40 -7.18 -1.17
C SER A 146 8.28 -7.62 -2.64
N ILE A 147 9.37 -8.06 -3.26
CA ILE A 147 9.34 -8.62 -4.62
C ILE A 147 8.38 -9.81 -4.70
N ARG A 148 8.46 -10.74 -3.76
CA ARG A 148 7.54 -11.88 -3.71
C ARG A 148 6.08 -11.48 -3.52
N VAL A 149 5.81 -10.39 -2.78
CA VAL A 149 4.44 -9.86 -2.67
C VAL A 149 3.98 -9.30 -4.00
N ALA A 150 4.79 -8.47 -4.67
CA ALA A 150 4.47 -7.92 -5.99
C ALA A 150 4.16 -9.04 -7.01
N GLU A 151 4.99 -10.07 -7.07
CA GLU A 151 4.79 -11.23 -7.96
C GLU A 151 3.47 -11.98 -7.65
N ARG A 152 3.12 -12.17 -6.37
CA ARG A 152 1.84 -12.77 -5.98
C ARG A 152 0.63 -11.89 -6.30
N LEU A 153 0.82 -10.58 -6.40
CA LEU A 153 -0.17 -9.63 -6.90
C LEU A 153 -0.24 -9.61 -8.44
N GLY A 154 0.51 -10.49 -9.13
CA GLY A 154 0.54 -10.55 -10.59
C GLY A 154 1.34 -9.45 -11.25
N MET A 155 2.15 -8.72 -10.47
CA MET A 155 3.04 -7.69 -11.01
C MET A 155 4.30 -8.32 -11.60
N THR A 156 4.81 -7.74 -12.68
CA THR A 156 6.07 -8.13 -13.33
C THR A 156 7.04 -6.97 -13.34
N ARG A 157 8.34 -7.24 -13.21
CA ARG A 157 9.37 -6.21 -13.32
C ARG A 157 9.42 -5.67 -14.73
N THR A 158 9.22 -4.36 -14.88
CA THR A 158 9.20 -3.70 -16.19
C THR A 158 10.46 -2.88 -16.48
N ARG A 159 11.08 -2.27 -15.46
CA ARG A 159 12.28 -1.45 -15.61
C ARG A 159 13.03 -1.28 -14.30
N LEU A 160 14.23 -0.74 -14.39
CA LEU A 160 14.94 -0.11 -13.27
C LEU A 160 14.76 1.40 -13.38
N GLN A 161 14.71 2.08 -12.25
CA GLN A 161 14.57 3.54 -12.16
C GLN A 161 15.35 4.06 -10.96
N HIS A 162 16.08 5.15 -11.18
CA HIS A 162 16.80 5.82 -10.10
C HIS A 162 15.86 6.80 -9.40
N LEU A 163 15.60 6.60 -8.12
CA LEU A 163 14.70 7.40 -7.28
C LEU A 163 15.37 7.62 -5.92
N HIS A 164 15.31 8.84 -5.41
CA HIS A 164 15.87 9.21 -4.10
C HIS A 164 17.34 8.80 -3.88
N GLY A 165 18.15 8.80 -4.96
CA GLY A 165 19.57 8.46 -4.87
C GLY A 165 19.88 6.94 -4.97
N GLU A 166 18.87 6.08 -5.14
CA GLU A 166 19.03 4.63 -5.22
C GLU A 166 18.34 4.05 -6.45
N GLU A 167 18.85 2.92 -6.94
CA GLU A 167 18.23 2.17 -8.03
C GLU A 167 17.10 1.28 -7.49
N HIS A 168 15.91 1.41 -8.06
CA HIS A 168 14.74 0.64 -7.72
C HIS A 168 14.25 -0.18 -8.92
N ALA A 169 13.73 -1.36 -8.65
CA ALA A 169 12.97 -2.15 -9.61
C ALA A 169 11.50 -1.70 -9.59
N VAL A 170 10.98 -1.33 -10.77
CA VAL A 170 9.56 -1.01 -10.94
C VAL A 170 8.84 -2.26 -11.40
N TYR A 171 7.91 -2.71 -10.57
CA TYR A 171 6.97 -3.79 -10.87
C TYR A 171 5.64 -3.18 -11.30
N THR A 172 4.97 -3.80 -12.26
CA THR A 172 3.73 -3.25 -12.84
C THR A 172 2.71 -4.35 -13.05
N VAL A 173 1.45 -4.06 -12.76
CA VAL A 173 0.31 -4.86 -13.20
C VAL A 173 -0.63 -3.98 -14.00
N SER A 174 -0.98 -4.42 -15.23
CA SER A 174 -1.97 -3.71 -16.02
C SER A 174 -3.39 -4.00 -15.51
N ARG A 175 -4.30 -3.03 -15.70
CA ARG A 175 -5.71 -3.22 -15.40
C ARG A 175 -6.29 -4.47 -16.06
N ALA A 176 -5.97 -4.70 -17.33
CA ALA A 176 -6.48 -5.86 -18.07
C ALA A 176 -6.03 -7.18 -17.45
N ALA A 177 -4.74 -7.31 -17.12
CA ALA A 177 -4.19 -8.50 -16.46
C ALA A 177 -4.80 -8.70 -15.07
N TRP A 178 -4.95 -7.61 -14.29
CA TRP A 178 -5.58 -7.65 -12.98
C TRP A 178 -7.00 -8.19 -13.02
N LEU A 179 -7.85 -7.61 -13.87
CA LEU A 179 -9.24 -8.02 -14.00
C LEU A 179 -9.39 -9.46 -14.50
N ALA A 180 -8.53 -9.92 -15.43
CA ALA A 180 -8.52 -11.30 -15.91
C ALA A 180 -8.21 -12.29 -14.76
N THR A 181 -7.22 -11.99 -13.92
CA THR A 181 -6.86 -12.81 -12.76
C THR A 181 -8.00 -12.88 -11.75
N ARG A 182 -8.65 -11.75 -11.45
CA ARG A 182 -9.79 -11.69 -10.52
C ARG A 182 -11.00 -12.47 -11.03
N ALA A 183 -11.30 -12.38 -12.33
CA ALA A 183 -12.39 -13.15 -12.96
C ALA A 183 -12.14 -14.67 -12.88
N SER A 184 -10.88 -15.09 -13.05
CA SER A 184 -10.51 -16.51 -12.93
C SER A 184 -10.63 -17.03 -11.49
N ALA A 185 -10.27 -16.21 -10.50
CA ALA A 185 -10.38 -16.57 -9.08
C ALA A 185 -11.83 -16.64 -8.57
N ALA A 186 -12.77 -15.92 -9.22
CA ALA A 186 -14.19 -15.91 -8.87
C ALA A 186 -15.00 -17.06 -9.48
N ARG A 187 -14.42 -17.85 -10.39
CA ARG A 187 -15.11 -19.01 -10.97
C ARG A 187 -15.11 -20.16 -9.98
N PRO A 188 -16.30 -20.68 -9.57
CA PRO A 188 -16.35 -21.87 -8.72
C PRO A 188 -15.68 -23.04 -9.45
N THR A 189 -14.79 -23.74 -8.77
CA THR A 189 -14.23 -25.02 -9.22
C THR A 189 -15.38 -26.02 -9.25
N THR A 190 -15.99 -26.22 -10.40
CA THR A 190 -16.91 -27.35 -10.64
C THR A 190 -16.07 -28.60 -10.57
N ARG A 191 -16.20 -29.32 -9.47
CA ARG A 191 -15.83 -30.75 -9.37
C ARG A 191 -17.05 -31.61 -9.67
#